data_a7a2e475346cc5c279b8e15882fbb98d
#
_entry.id   a7a2e475346cc5c279b8e15882fbb98d
#
_cell.length_a   1.000
_cell.length_b   1.000
_cell.length_c   1.000
_cell.angle_alpha   90.00
_cell.angle_beta   90.00
_cell.angle_gamma   90.00
#
_symmetry.space_group_name_H-M   'P 1'
#
loop_
_entity.id
_entity.type
_entity.pdbx_description
1 polymer ?
#
loop_
_entity_poly.entity_id
_entity_poly.type
_entity_poly.pdbx_seq_one_letter_code
_entity_poly.pdbx_strand_id
1 'polypeptide(L)'
;MFTKPPILTVIASVLMLIVGFRPPEVFMSFAKYISGSVSPLALIYCGFIIYELGLSNLRPSQLRQMKGLPTMLAARLVISPLICAGMCRLFGITGLAYQVFVVESALPVVSQVTVMAGDFGADDKYAATGATLSTLACFITIPVLMVLMG
;
A
#
# COMPACT_ATOMS: atom_id res chain seq x y z
N MET A 1 -7.63 -16.83 13.91
CA MET A 1 -7.19 -15.97 12.80
C MET A 1 -8.30 -15.66 11.79
N PHE A 2 -9.18 -16.60 11.46
CA PHE A 2 -10.26 -16.40 10.44
C PHE A 2 -11.47 -15.57 10.89
N THR A 3 -11.54 -15.15 12.16
CA THR A 3 -12.70 -14.45 12.74
C THR A 3 -12.59 -12.93 12.70
N LYS A 4 -11.53 -12.38 12.07
CA LYS A 4 -11.40 -10.92 11.93
C LYS A 4 -12.39 -10.39 10.88
N PRO A 5 -13.11 -9.28 11.19
CA PRO A 5 -14.15 -8.73 10.31
C PRO A 5 -13.73 -8.54 8.83
N PRO A 6 -12.49 -8.09 8.51
CA PRO A 6 -12.08 -7.90 7.12
C PRO A 6 -12.04 -9.21 6.31
N ILE A 7 -11.63 -10.31 6.94
CA ILE A 7 -11.53 -11.62 6.27
C ILE A 7 -12.92 -12.19 5.98
N LEU A 8 -13.85 -12.06 6.95
CA LEU A 8 -15.23 -12.49 6.78
C LEU A 8 -15.94 -11.74 5.66
N THR A 9 -15.70 -10.42 5.54
CA THR A 9 -16.31 -9.62 4.46
C THR A 9 -15.77 -9.99 3.09
N VAL A 10 -14.48 -10.31 2.95
CA VAL A 10 -13.89 -10.79 1.70
C VAL A 10 -14.50 -12.15 1.31
N ILE A 11 -14.58 -13.10 2.25
CA ILE A 11 -15.17 -14.42 1.99
C ILE A 11 -16.65 -14.27 1.58
N ALA A 12 -17.42 -13.44 2.30
CA ALA A 12 -18.82 -13.18 1.97
C ALA A 12 -18.99 -12.55 0.57
N SER A 13 -18.10 -11.61 0.20
CA SER A 13 -18.11 -10.99 -1.14
C SER A 13 -17.83 -12.00 -2.24
N VAL A 14 -16.85 -12.88 -2.04
CA VAL A 14 -16.51 -13.94 -3.01
C VAL A 14 -17.67 -14.94 -3.16
N LEU A 15 -18.29 -15.34 -2.04
CA LEU A 15 -19.46 -16.22 -2.08
C LEU A 15 -20.65 -15.59 -2.81
N MET A 16 -20.95 -14.30 -2.56
CA MET A 16 -22.00 -13.58 -3.29
C MET A 16 -21.72 -13.54 -4.79
N LEU A 17 -20.45 -13.38 -5.17
CA LEU A 17 -20.04 -13.33 -6.57
C LEU A 17 -20.19 -14.69 -7.26
N ILE A 18 -19.87 -15.80 -6.58
CA ILE A 18 -20.04 -17.17 -7.09
C ILE A 18 -21.52 -17.51 -7.24
N VAL A 19 -22.37 -17.10 -6.28
CA VAL A 19 -23.82 -17.34 -6.31
C VAL A 19 -24.53 -16.42 -7.32
N GLY A 20 -23.84 -15.41 -7.86
CA GLY A 20 -24.44 -14.43 -8.80
C GLY A 20 -25.44 -13.48 -8.15
N PHE A 21 -25.42 -13.40 -6.80
CA PHE A 21 -26.33 -12.52 -6.06
C PHE A 21 -25.90 -11.07 -6.23
N ARG A 22 -26.76 -10.25 -6.84
CA ARG A 22 -26.55 -8.81 -6.96
C ARG A 22 -27.38 -8.09 -5.89
N PRO A 23 -26.74 -7.45 -4.90
CA PRO A 23 -27.44 -6.65 -3.92
C PRO A 23 -28.21 -5.50 -4.58
N PRO A 24 -29.31 -5.02 -3.97
CA PRO A 24 -30.03 -3.85 -4.46
C PRO A 24 -29.11 -2.64 -4.64
N GLU A 25 -29.38 -1.79 -5.64
CA GLU A 25 -28.54 -0.63 -5.98
C GLU A 25 -28.31 0.33 -4.81
N VAL A 26 -29.27 0.45 -3.92
CA VAL A 26 -29.16 1.27 -2.71
C VAL A 26 -28.02 0.78 -1.81
N PHE A 27 -27.92 -0.54 -1.60
CA PHE A 27 -26.84 -1.16 -0.83
C PHE A 27 -25.48 -0.98 -1.48
N MET A 28 -25.43 -1.14 -2.81
CA MET A 28 -24.18 -0.96 -3.58
C MET A 28 -23.69 0.50 -3.53
N SER A 29 -24.61 1.45 -3.64
CA SER A 29 -24.27 2.88 -3.53
C SER A 29 -23.76 3.22 -2.14
N PHE A 30 -24.43 2.75 -1.09
CA PHE A 30 -24.00 2.96 0.29
C PHE A 30 -22.61 2.35 0.56
N ALA A 31 -22.38 1.10 0.14
CA ALA A 31 -21.09 0.43 0.23
C ALA A 31 -19.98 1.19 -0.51
N LYS A 32 -20.29 1.74 -1.69
CA LYS A 32 -19.36 2.56 -2.47
C LYS A 32 -18.98 3.86 -1.76
N TYR A 33 -19.92 4.55 -1.12
CA TYR A 33 -19.63 5.74 -0.32
C TYR A 33 -18.73 5.44 0.88
N ILE A 34 -19.03 4.37 1.62
CA ILE A 34 -18.19 3.93 2.75
C ILE A 34 -16.80 3.54 2.27
N SER A 35 -16.72 2.75 1.20
CA SER A 35 -15.43 2.35 0.60
C SER A 35 -14.60 3.56 0.16
N GLY A 36 -15.22 4.59 -0.41
CA GLY A 36 -14.55 5.84 -0.78
C GLY A 36 -13.97 6.61 0.41
N SER A 37 -14.54 6.44 1.60
CA SER A 37 -14.07 7.09 2.83
C SER A 37 -12.87 6.39 3.48
N VAL A 38 -12.56 5.16 3.11
CA VAL A 38 -11.45 4.38 3.70
C VAL A 38 -10.10 5.03 3.44
N SER A 39 -9.85 5.49 2.21
CA SER A 39 -8.57 6.12 1.85
C SER A 39 -8.28 7.42 2.61
N PRO A 40 -9.21 8.41 2.69
CA PRO A 40 -8.97 9.59 3.50
C PRO A 40 -8.84 9.30 5.00
N LEU A 41 -9.62 8.36 5.54
CA LEU A 41 -9.47 7.95 6.94
C LEU A 41 -8.13 7.30 7.23
N ALA A 42 -7.63 6.45 6.33
CA ALA A 42 -6.32 5.82 6.47
C ALA A 42 -5.19 6.85 6.42
N LEU A 43 -5.31 7.90 5.59
CA LEU A 43 -4.34 9.00 5.55
C LEU A 43 -4.35 9.83 6.84
N ILE A 44 -5.53 10.11 7.39
CA ILE A 44 -5.68 10.82 8.67
C ILE A 44 -5.04 9.98 9.79
N TYR A 45 -5.30 8.68 9.82
CA TYR A 45 -4.70 7.77 10.80
C TYR A 45 -3.17 7.72 10.69
N CYS A 46 -2.62 7.62 9.48
CA CYS A 46 -1.17 7.74 9.25
C CYS A 46 -0.61 9.06 9.77
N GLY A 47 -1.28 10.18 9.47
CA GLY A 47 -0.90 11.50 9.96
C GLY A 47 -0.90 11.58 11.49
N PHE A 48 -1.90 11.00 12.15
CA PHE A 48 -1.99 10.92 13.60
C PHE A 48 -0.81 10.14 14.21
N ILE A 49 -0.49 8.97 13.67
CA ILE A 49 0.65 8.17 14.15
C ILE A 49 1.98 8.90 13.96
N ILE A 50 2.16 9.60 12.84
CA ILE A 50 3.38 10.39 12.60
C ILE A 50 3.49 11.52 13.62
N TYR A 51 2.38 12.17 13.95
CA TYR A 51 2.35 13.21 14.98
C TYR A 51 2.71 12.62 16.35
N GLU A 52 2.16 11.47 16.71
CA GLU A 52 2.45 10.76 17.97
C GLU A 52 3.90 10.29 18.07
N LEU A 53 4.49 9.83 16.95
CA LEU A 53 5.93 9.52 16.87
C LEU A 53 6.82 10.73 17.10
N GLY A 54 6.30 11.95 16.90
CA GLY A 54 7.04 13.20 16.92
C GLY A 54 7.95 13.35 15.70
N LEU A 55 7.88 14.51 15.06
CA LEU A 55 8.74 14.88 13.92
C LEU A 55 10.24 14.80 14.23
N SER A 56 10.61 14.86 15.51
CA SER A 56 12.00 14.71 16.00
C SER A 56 12.55 13.29 15.82
N ASN A 57 11.70 12.28 15.78
CA ASN A 57 12.09 10.88 15.61
C ASN A 57 12.31 10.49 14.13
N LEU A 58 11.90 11.35 13.20
CA LEU A 58 12.20 11.21 11.76
C LEU A 58 13.62 11.67 11.40
N ARG A 59 14.47 11.98 12.39
CA ARG A 59 15.89 12.30 12.13
C ARG A 59 16.59 11.11 11.46
N PRO A 60 17.44 11.35 10.45
CA PRO A 60 18.12 10.29 9.71
C PRO A 60 18.98 9.37 10.59
N SER A 61 19.41 9.83 11.76
CA SER A 61 20.13 9.04 12.74
C SER A 61 19.28 7.96 13.42
N GLN A 62 18.01 8.23 13.65
CA GLN A 62 17.07 7.27 14.26
C GLN A 62 16.46 6.32 13.21
N LEU A 63 16.21 6.80 12.00
CA LEU A 63 15.80 5.96 10.86
C LEU A 63 16.84 4.89 10.55
N ARG A 64 18.13 5.21 10.73
CA ARG A 64 19.25 4.27 10.57
C ARG A 64 19.30 3.22 11.69
N GLN A 65 18.76 3.52 12.86
CA GLN A 65 18.67 2.58 13.98
C GLN A 65 17.50 1.60 13.85
N MET A 66 16.47 1.93 13.07
CA MET A 66 15.41 0.99 12.68
C MET A 66 15.98 0.00 11.67
N LYS A 67 16.62 -1.07 12.21
CA LYS A 67 17.22 -2.13 11.39
C LYS A 67 16.21 -2.69 10.41
N GLY A 68 16.53 -2.61 9.10
CA GLY A 68 15.70 -3.16 8.03
C GLY A 68 14.82 -2.14 7.29
N LEU A 69 14.54 -0.96 7.84
CA LEU A 69 13.72 0.05 7.16
C LEU A 69 14.33 0.49 5.81
N PRO A 70 15.62 0.87 5.72
CA PRO A 70 16.21 1.26 4.44
C PRO A 70 16.25 0.09 3.44
N THR A 71 16.47 -1.13 3.92
CA THR A 71 16.43 -2.33 3.07
C THR A 71 15.04 -2.59 2.53
N MET A 72 14.01 -2.46 3.36
CA MET A 72 12.61 -2.58 2.95
C MET A 72 12.24 -1.53 1.90
N LEU A 73 12.66 -0.26 2.11
CA LEU A 73 12.42 0.82 1.16
C LEU A 73 13.13 0.57 -0.18
N ALA A 74 14.40 0.19 -0.14
CA ALA A 74 15.16 -0.15 -1.34
C ALA A 74 14.56 -1.34 -2.09
N ALA A 75 14.16 -2.38 -1.38
CA ALA A 75 13.49 -3.53 -1.95
C ALA A 75 12.17 -3.15 -2.64
N ARG A 76 11.37 -2.33 -2.00
CA ARG A 76 10.05 -1.93 -2.50
C ARG A 76 10.12 -0.97 -3.68
N LEU A 77 11.01 0.04 -3.60
CA LEU A 77 11.08 1.12 -4.58
C LEU A 77 11.99 0.84 -5.78
N VAL A 78 12.97 -0.06 -5.62
CA VAL A 78 13.95 -0.38 -6.65
C VAL A 78 13.84 -1.83 -7.12
N ILE A 79 13.94 -2.78 -6.19
CA ILE A 79 13.98 -4.20 -6.54
C ILE A 79 12.63 -4.66 -7.09
N SER A 80 11.51 -4.26 -6.48
CA SER A 80 10.16 -4.63 -6.92
C SER A 80 9.87 -4.19 -8.38
N PRO A 81 10.06 -2.92 -8.78
CA PRO A 81 9.82 -2.51 -10.16
C PRO A 81 10.81 -3.14 -11.15
N LEU A 82 12.07 -3.38 -10.75
CA LEU A 82 13.04 -4.08 -11.61
C LEU A 82 12.63 -5.52 -11.90
N ILE A 83 12.20 -6.25 -10.87
CA ILE A 83 11.70 -7.62 -11.04
C ILE A 83 10.44 -7.61 -11.90
N CYS A 84 9.51 -6.69 -11.64
CA CYS A 84 8.29 -6.55 -12.43
C CYS A 84 8.59 -6.25 -13.91
N ALA A 85 9.51 -5.33 -14.18
CA ALA A 85 9.95 -5.00 -15.53
C ALA A 85 10.59 -6.21 -16.24
N GLY A 86 11.41 -6.97 -15.52
CA GLY A 86 12.01 -8.21 -16.03
C GLY A 86 10.96 -9.26 -16.38
N MET A 87 10.01 -9.49 -15.48
CA MET A 87 8.90 -10.43 -15.70
C MET A 87 8.00 -10.01 -16.86
N CYS A 88 7.64 -8.74 -16.96
CA CYS A 88 6.83 -8.24 -18.07
C CYS A 88 7.52 -8.47 -19.42
N ARG A 89 8.84 -8.24 -19.51
CA ARG A 89 9.62 -8.52 -20.73
C ARG A 89 9.66 -10.01 -21.05
N LEU A 90 9.77 -10.87 -20.05
CA LEU A 90 9.82 -12.33 -20.21
C LEU A 90 8.48 -12.87 -20.76
N PHE A 91 7.36 -12.29 -20.34
CA PHE A 91 6.02 -12.62 -20.81
C PHE A 91 5.60 -11.88 -22.08
N GLY A 92 6.47 -11.06 -22.66
CA GLY A 92 6.18 -10.29 -23.88
C GLY A 92 5.15 -9.18 -23.68
N ILE A 93 4.94 -8.73 -22.44
CA ILE A 93 4.02 -7.62 -22.12
C ILE A 93 4.74 -6.32 -22.48
N THR A 94 4.20 -5.57 -23.44
CA THR A 94 4.76 -4.32 -23.97
C THR A 94 3.70 -3.21 -23.99
N GLY A 95 4.14 -1.97 -24.24
CA GLY A 95 3.25 -0.81 -24.36
C GLY A 95 2.70 -0.34 -23.04
N LEU A 96 1.45 0.17 -23.04
CA LEU A 96 0.82 0.78 -21.87
C LEU A 96 0.72 -0.17 -20.67
N ALA A 97 0.43 -1.44 -20.92
CA ALA A 97 0.32 -2.45 -19.86
C ALA A 97 1.64 -2.63 -19.10
N TYR A 98 2.77 -2.64 -19.81
CA TYR A 98 4.11 -2.68 -19.21
C TYR A 98 4.34 -1.49 -18.28
N GLN A 99 4.03 -0.28 -18.74
CA GLN A 99 4.21 0.94 -17.95
C GLN A 99 3.35 0.92 -16.68
N VAL A 100 2.08 0.52 -16.80
CA VAL A 100 1.16 0.42 -15.66
C VAL A 100 1.66 -0.56 -14.62
N PHE A 101 2.04 -1.78 -15.02
CA PHE A 101 2.53 -2.79 -14.06
C PHE A 101 3.81 -2.36 -13.33
N VAL A 102 4.75 -1.75 -14.05
CA VAL A 102 6.01 -1.30 -13.44
C VAL A 102 5.75 -0.13 -12.46
N VAL A 103 4.91 0.83 -12.83
CA VAL A 103 4.54 1.95 -11.94
C VAL A 103 3.77 1.43 -10.72
N GLU A 104 2.83 0.50 -10.91
CA GLU A 104 2.06 -0.09 -9.81
C GLU A 104 2.95 -0.86 -8.83
N SER A 105 3.96 -1.57 -9.33
CA SER A 105 4.93 -2.27 -8.50
C SER A 105 5.85 -1.34 -7.69
N ALA A 106 6.01 -0.08 -8.13
CA ALA A 106 6.78 0.97 -7.46
C ALA A 106 5.95 1.81 -6.47
N LEU A 107 4.64 1.53 -6.33
CA LEU A 107 3.78 2.25 -5.38
C LEU A 107 4.25 2.06 -3.93
N PRO A 108 4.04 3.07 -3.07
CA PRO A 108 4.45 3.01 -1.67
C PRO A 108 3.74 1.90 -0.90
N VAL A 109 4.23 1.62 0.28
CA VAL A 109 3.55 0.72 1.21
C VAL A 109 2.18 1.29 1.57
N VAL A 110 1.16 0.46 1.43
CA VAL A 110 -0.22 0.86 1.70
C VAL A 110 -0.39 1.20 3.17
N SER A 111 -0.99 2.36 3.47
CA SER A 111 -1.26 2.82 4.84
C SER A 111 -2.11 1.84 5.67
N GLN A 112 -2.88 0.99 5.03
CA GLN A 112 -3.63 -0.09 5.70
C GLN A 112 -2.73 -1.09 6.44
N VAL A 113 -1.47 -1.25 6.04
CA VAL A 113 -0.50 -2.10 6.74
C VAL A 113 -0.28 -1.61 8.17
N THR A 114 -0.28 -0.29 8.38
CA THR A 114 -0.16 0.32 9.71
C THR A 114 -1.35 -0.04 10.61
N VAL A 115 -2.56 0.06 10.06
CA VAL A 115 -3.79 -0.31 10.79
C VAL A 115 -3.78 -1.78 11.15
N MET A 116 -3.41 -2.63 10.20
CA MET A 116 -3.31 -4.08 10.44
C MET A 116 -2.21 -4.41 11.45
N ALA A 117 -1.07 -3.73 11.40
CA ALA A 117 0.02 -3.93 12.37
C ALA A 117 -0.47 -3.66 13.80
N GLY A 118 -1.19 -2.56 14.03
CA GLY A 118 -1.80 -2.25 15.32
C GLY A 118 -2.83 -3.31 15.76
N ASP A 119 -3.67 -3.77 14.84
CA ASP A 119 -4.73 -4.75 15.11
C ASP A 119 -4.18 -6.16 15.47
N PHE A 120 -3.03 -6.52 14.91
CA PHE A 120 -2.32 -7.77 15.20
C PHE A 120 -1.26 -7.67 16.29
N GLY A 121 -1.12 -6.51 16.96
CA GLY A 121 -0.14 -6.28 18.02
C GLY A 121 1.32 -6.27 17.51
N ALA A 122 1.52 -5.95 16.23
CA ALA A 122 2.84 -5.71 15.66
C ALA A 122 3.26 -4.23 15.87
N ASP A 123 4.48 -3.89 15.48
CA ASP A 123 5.00 -2.52 15.61
C ASP A 123 4.35 -1.59 14.57
N ASP A 124 3.24 -0.96 14.96
CA ASP A 124 2.49 0.01 14.17
C ASP A 124 3.31 1.26 13.86
N LYS A 125 4.21 1.66 14.77
CA LYS A 125 5.12 2.80 14.60
C LYS A 125 6.14 2.53 13.49
N TYR A 126 6.69 1.34 13.45
CA TYR A 126 7.58 0.91 12.37
C TYR A 126 6.86 0.90 11.02
N ALA A 127 5.65 0.34 11.00
CA ALA A 127 4.81 0.26 9.79
C ALA A 127 4.41 1.66 9.28
N ALA A 128 4.01 2.57 10.18
CA ALA A 128 3.66 3.95 9.85
C ALA A 128 4.85 4.73 9.28
N THR A 129 6.02 4.60 9.93
CA THR A 129 7.25 5.25 9.47
C THR A 129 7.64 4.75 8.08
N GLY A 130 7.56 3.44 7.86
CA GLY A 130 7.82 2.82 6.55
C GLY A 130 6.86 3.29 5.46
N ALA A 131 5.56 3.34 5.76
CA ALA A 131 4.54 3.83 4.83
C ALA A 131 4.78 5.29 4.45
N THR A 132 5.06 6.16 5.43
CA THR A 132 5.32 7.58 5.19
C THR A 132 6.56 7.82 4.36
N LEU A 133 7.68 7.18 4.72
CA LEU A 133 8.93 7.34 3.99
C LEU A 133 8.83 6.79 2.57
N SER A 134 8.14 5.64 2.38
CA SER A 134 7.91 5.10 1.04
C SER A 134 7.06 6.04 0.20
N THR A 135 6.04 6.68 0.79
CA THR A 135 5.20 7.68 0.09
C THR A 135 6.01 8.89 -0.34
N LEU A 136 6.84 9.43 0.57
CA LEU A 136 7.72 10.56 0.22
C LEU A 136 8.73 10.19 -0.87
N ALA A 137 9.32 9.00 -0.79
CA ALA A 137 10.27 8.53 -1.78
C ALA A 137 9.61 8.29 -3.16
N CYS A 138 8.34 7.87 -3.20
CA CYS A 138 7.60 7.70 -4.45
C CYS A 138 7.44 8.97 -5.28
N PHE A 139 7.38 10.14 -4.65
CA PHE A 139 7.35 11.41 -5.38
C PHE A 139 8.58 11.61 -6.28
N ILE A 140 9.69 10.99 -5.93
CA ILE A 140 10.93 11.02 -6.74
C ILE A 140 11.00 9.80 -7.65
N THR A 141 10.68 8.61 -7.12
CA THR A 141 10.88 7.33 -7.83
C THR A 141 9.93 7.19 -9.03
N ILE A 142 8.67 7.59 -8.88
CA ILE A 142 7.68 7.45 -9.98
C ILE A 142 8.05 8.31 -11.19
N PRO A 143 8.35 9.62 -11.07
CA PRO A 143 8.79 10.43 -12.21
C PRO A 143 10.06 9.89 -12.87
N VAL A 144 11.03 9.42 -12.06
CA VAL A 144 12.27 8.83 -12.59
C VAL A 144 11.98 7.56 -13.40
N LEU A 145 11.11 6.68 -12.90
CA LEU A 145 10.70 5.49 -13.64
C LEU A 145 9.95 5.82 -14.93
N MET A 146 9.07 6.83 -14.91
CA MET A 146 8.37 7.27 -16.12
C MET A 146 9.31 7.80 -17.19
N VAL A 147 10.34 8.55 -16.80
CA VAL A 147 11.38 9.05 -17.74
C VAL A 147 12.23 7.90 -18.29
N LEU A 148 12.50 6.87 -17.47
CA LEU A 148 13.29 5.71 -17.91
C LEU A 148 12.50 4.77 -18.85
N MET A 149 11.18 4.82 -18.81
CA MET A 149 10.31 3.97 -19.64
C MET A 149 9.77 4.66 -20.89
N GLY A 150 9.86 6.01 -20.96
CA GLY A 150 9.44 6.79 -22.13
C GLY A 150 10.53 6.88 -23.15
#